data_4b8aed3768ae614a273d1fc51e3c77d2
#
_entry.id   4b8aed3768ae614a273d1fc51e3c77d2
#
_cell.length_a   1.000
_cell.length_b   1.000
_cell.length_c   1.000
_cell.angle_alpha   90.00
_cell.angle_beta   90.00
_cell.angle_gamma   90.00
#
_symmetry.space_group_name_H-M   'P 1'
#
loop_
_entity.id
_entity.type
_entity.pdbx_description
1 polymer ?
#
loop_
_entity_poly.entity_id
_entity_poly.type
_entity_poly.pdbx_seq_one_letter_code
_entity_poly.pdbx_strand_id
1 'polypeptide(L)'
;MCGICGKLVFDGQGISENLLEVMCKSFSYRGPDDEGTFVSPPVGLGHSRLSIIDLSPAGHQPMSNEDGTIWLVFNGEIYDFQEIRERLKSDGHTLKSLTDTETIIHLFEEEGIDCLKQLNGMFAFALWDGRQQKLWLGRDRLGIKPLNYYWDGRQLVFASEIKAILCDPDVSREIDHEALDLYLTLNYIPAPWTIFKNIRKLMPGSYLVAKKGGISVETYWDIPVGTEQRENRLTGGAPLEETRDFKQRLYALLEGAVERRLISD
;
A
#
# COMPACT_ATOMS: atom_id res chain seq x y z
N MET A 1 -10.30 6.36 7.11
CA MET A 1 -9.18 5.67 6.40
C MET A 1 -8.58 6.66 5.43
N CYS A 2 -7.25 6.79 5.37
CA CYS A 2 -6.59 7.68 4.43
C CYS A 2 -6.87 7.34 2.96
N GLY A 3 -6.55 8.27 2.06
CA GLY A 3 -6.52 8.07 0.63
C GLY A 3 -5.18 8.50 0.06
N ILE A 4 -4.65 7.74 -0.90
CA ILE A 4 -3.42 8.05 -1.61
C ILE A 4 -3.67 8.13 -3.11
N CYS A 5 -2.95 8.97 -3.81
CA CYS A 5 -2.93 9.06 -5.26
C CYS A 5 -1.58 9.57 -5.78
N GLY A 6 -1.36 9.44 -7.07
CA GLY A 6 -0.20 10.04 -7.71
C GLY A 6 -0.06 9.68 -9.17
N LYS A 7 0.92 10.32 -9.79
CA LYS A 7 1.25 10.16 -11.21
C LYS A 7 2.77 10.12 -11.38
N LEU A 8 3.24 9.25 -12.28
CA LEU A 8 4.62 9.21 -12.76
C LEU A 8 4.60 9.28 -14.28
N VAL A 9 5.38 10.18 -14.87
CA VAL A 9 5.48 10.36 -16.32
C VAL A 9 6.90 10.10 -16.80
N PHE A 10 7.05 9.46 -17.97
CA PHE A 10 8.36 9.08 -18.52
C PHE A 10 8.77 9.90 -19.74
N ASP A 11 7.89 10.72 -20.27
CA ASP A 11 8.08 11.51 -21.50
C ASP A 11 8.52 12.96 -21.25
N GLY A 12 8.79 13.32 -20.00
CA GLY A 12 9.22 14.67 -19.62
C GLY A 12 8.10 15.71 -19.55
N GLN A 13 6.84 15.27 -19.67
CA GLN A 13 5.70 16.17 -19.44
C GLN A 13 5.62 16.56 -17.95
N GLY A 14 5.16 17.78 -17.69
CA GLY A 14 4.94 18.25 -16.32
C GLY A 14 3.72 17.57 -15.68
N ILE A 15 3.77 17.43 -14.36
CA ILE A 15 2.62 17.00 -13.55
C ILE A 15 1.99 18.25 -12.95
N SER A 16 0.70 18.43 -13.16
CA SER A 16 -0.06 19.54 -12.58
C SER A 16 -0.40 19.25 -11.13
N GLU A 17 -0.03 20.15 -10.22
CA GLU A 17 -0.45 20.09 -8.82
C GLU A 17 -1.98 20.10 -8.69
N ASN A 18 -2.67 20.92 -9.50
CA ASN A 18 -4.14 20.95 -9.54
C ASN A 18 -4.75 19.58 -9.87
N LEU A 19 -4.10 18.76 -10.71
CA LEU A 19 -4.57 17.38 -10.95
C LEU A 19 -4.56 16.57 -9.66
N LEU A 20 -3.46 16.63 -8.89
CA LEU A 20 -3.34 15.91 -7.62
C LEU A 20 -4.39 16.38 -6.59
N GLU A 21 -4.61 17.69 -6.50
CA GLU A 21 -5.67 18.25 -5.64
C GLU A 21 -7.05 17.71 -6.03
N VAL A 22 -7.38 17.68 -7.33
CA VAL A 22 -8.65 17.13 -7.83
C VAL A 22 -8.77 15.65 -7.52
N MET A 23 -7.66 14.88 -7.66
CA MET A 23 -7.62 13.47 -7.27
C MET A 23 -7.88 13.30 -5.77
N CYS A 24 -7.22 14.05 -4.89
CA CYS A 24 -7.42 14.03 -3.44
C CYS A 24 -8.86 14.39 -3.07
N LYS A 25 -9.40 15.48 -3.63
CA LYS A 25 -10.80 15.91 -3.41
C LYS A 25 -11.81 14.83 -3.77
N SER A 26 -11.53 14.00 -4.78
CA SER A 26 -12.45 12.92 -5.20
C SER A 26 -12.67 11.87 -4.10
N PHE A 27 -11.75 11.72 -3.16
CA PHE A 27 -11.84 10.79 -2.02
C PHE A 27 -11.62 11.46 -0.64
N SER A 28 -11.83 12.77 -0.52
CA SER A 28 -11.66 13.53 0.73
C SER A 28 -12.42 12.96 1.92
N TYR A 29 -13.57 12.30 1.69
CA TYR A 29 -14.34 11.62 2.74
C TYR A 29 -13.56 10.47 3.43
N ARG A 30 -12.47 9.97 2.81
CA ARG A 30 -11.61 8.96 3.43
C ARG A 30 -10.70 9.55 4.49
N GLY A 31 -10.24 10.78 4.28
CA GLY A 31 -9.30 11.47 5.15
C GLY A 31 -9.63 12.94 5.22
N PRO A 32 -10.58 13.34 6.10
CA PRO A 32 -11.07 14.72 6.17
C PRO A 32 -10.19 15.66 6.99
N ASP A 33 -9.14 15.15 7.69
CA ASP A 33 -8.43 15.91 8.71
C ASP A 33 -7.27 16.74 8.14
N ASP A 34 -6.65 16.26 7.05
CA ASP A 34 -5.51 16.94 6.41
C ASP A 34 -5.37 16.48 4.94
N GLU A 35 -4.84 17.34 4.08
CA GLU A 35 -4.58 17.06 2.67
C GLU A 35 -3.22 17.63 2.27
N GLY A 36 -2.45 16.87 1.50
CA GLY A 36 -1.16 17.33 0.99
C GLY A 36 -0.83 16.79 -0.38
N THR A 37 -0.04 17.58 -1.10
CA THR A 37 0.51 17.23 -2.42
C THR A 37 1.99 17.48 -2.47
N PHE A 38 2.69 16.71 -3.28
CA PHE A 38 4.10 16.88 -3.61
C PHE A 38 4.29 16.71 -5.11
N VAL A 39 4.95 17.65 -5.75
CA VAL A 39 5.29 17.60 -7.18
C VAL A 39 6.78 17.84 -7.37
N SER A 40 7.45 16.85 -7.91
CA SER A 40 8.84 16.90 -8.32
C SER A 40 9.01 16.04 -9.57
N PRO A 41 8.84 16.61 -10.77
CA PRO A 41 8.89 15.81 -11.99
C PRO A 41 10.08 14.87 -12.02
N PRO A 42 9.88 13.60 -12.38
CA PRO A 42 8.71 13.07 -13.10
C PRO A 42 7.57 12.55 -12.22
N VAL A 43 7.57 12.77 -10.89
CA VAL A 43 6.57 12.24 -9.96
C VAL A 43 5.70 13.32 -9.34
N GLY A 44 4.44 12.97 -9.08
CA GLY A 44 3.52 13.72 -8.23
C GLY A 44 2.79 12.76 -7.28
N LEU A 45 2.68 13.13 -6.01
CA LEU A 45 2.04 12.37 -4.94
C LEU A 45 0.96 13.22 -4.27
N GLY A 46 -0.13 12.60 -3.87
CA GLY A 46 -1.23 13.24 -3.14
C GLY A 46 -1.77 12.34 -2.03
N HIS A 47 -2.19 12.96 -0.94
CA HIS A 47 -2.68 12.29 0.26
C HIS A 47 -3.86 13.02 0.88
N SER A 48 -4.87 12.27 1.34
CA SER A 48 -5.92 12.78 2.25
C SER A 48 -5.88 11.97 3.53
N ARG A 49 -5.69 12.65 4.67
CA ARG A 49 -5.37 12.05 5.97
C ARG A 49 -6.60 11.91 6.86
N LEU A 50 -6.76 10.72 7.44
CA LEU A 50 -7.48 10.51 8.68
C LEU A 50 -6.43 10.31 9.78
N SER A 51 -6.39 11.24 10.73
CA SER A 51 -5.41 11.23 11.82
C SER A 51 -5.84 10.23 12.89
N ILE A 52 -5.05 9.15 13.09
CA ILE A 52 -5.28 8.10 14.09
C ILE A 52 -4.08 7.97 15.01
N ILE A 53 -2.86 7.98 14.44
CA ILE A 53 -1.60 7.96 15.18
C ILE A 53 -0.90 9.28 14.91
N ASP A 54 -0.44 9.96 15.99
CA ASP A 54 0.16 11.29 15.94
C ASP A 54 -0.78 12.35 15.33
N LEU A 55 -1.66 12.90 16.14
CA LEU A 55 -2.62 13.94 15.72
C LEU A 55 -1.96 15.28 15.37
N SER A 56 -0.64 15.41 15.56
CA SER A 56 0.11 16.62 15.27
C SER A 56 0.37 16.82 13.77
N PRO A 57 0.78 18.02 13.35
CA PRO A 57 1.22 18.27 11.97
C PRO A 57 2.44 17.45 11.52
N ALA A 58 3.19 16.83 12.46
CA ALA A 58 4.32 15.97 12.12
C ALA A 58 3.91 14.71 11.33
N GLY A 59 2.64 14.31 11.42
CA GLY A 59 2.08 13.22 10.62
C GLY A 59 1.58 13.62 9.23
N HIS A 60 1.82 14.86 8.78
CA HIS A 60 1.46 15.30 7.44
C HIS A 60 2.10 14.45 6.34
N GLN A 61 1.35 14.23 5.25
CA GLN A 61 1.83 13.50 4.08
C GLN A 61 1.48 14.27 2.79
N PRO A 62 2.30 14.17 1.72
CA PRO A 62 3.47 13.29 1.55
C PRO A 62 4.60 13.60 2.54
N MET A 63 5.18 12.54 3.12
CA MET A 63 6.27 12.63 4.10
C MET A 63 7.60 12.28 3.46
N SER A 64 8.69 12.96 3.87
CA SER A 64 10.03 12.69 3.34
C SER A 64 11.01 12.29 4.44
N ASN A 65 12.12 11.67 4.02
CA ASN A 65 13.33 11.58 4.85
C ASN A 65 13.98 12.97 5.04
N GLU A 66 15.08 13.04 5.80
CA GLU A 66 15.72 14.29 6.21
C GLU A 66 16.26 15.13 5.04
N ASP A 67 16.76 14.48 3.99
CA ASP A 67 17.35 15.15 2.83
C ASP A 67 16.37 15.34 1.64
N GLY A 68 15.12 14.91 1.80
CA GLY A 68 14.07 15.06 0.79
C GLY A 68 14.27 14.21 -0.46
N THR A 69 15.06 13.14 -0.38
CA THR A 69 15.32 12.24 -1.52
C THR A 69 14.31 11.08 -1.61
N ILE A 70 13.71 10.71 -0.49
CA ILE A 70 12.65 9.70 -0.42
C ILE A 70 11.35 10.37 0.02
N TRP A 71 10.27 10.10 -0.72
CA TRP A 71 8.94 10.62 -0.43
C TRP A 71 7.93 9.49 -0.38
N LEU A 72 7.06 9.53 0.63
CA LEU A 72 6.07 8.48 0.90
C LEU A 72 4.67 9.07 1.05
N VAL A 73 3.68 8.40 0.45
CA VAL A 73 2.26 8.50 0.82
C VAL A 73 1.77 7.12 1.24
N PHE A 74 1.08 7.08 2.36
CA PHE A 74 0.72 5.85 3.05
C PHE A 74 -0.74 5.87 3.50
N ASN A 75 -1.47 4.80 3.20
CA ASN A 75 -2.80 4.54 3.72
C ASN A 75 -2.78 3.20 4.45
N GLY A 76 -2.65 3.23 5.76
CA GLY A 76 -2.52 1.99 6.50
C GLY A 76 -2.29 2.15 7.97
N GLU A 77 -1.84 1.06 8.58
CA GLU A 77 -1.41 0.98 9.96
C GLU A 77 -0.43 -0.18 10.10
N ILE A 78 0.75 0.08 10.65
CA ILE A 78 1.78 -0.90 10.97
C ILE A 78 1.71 -1.17 12.48
N TYR A 79 1.29 -2.37 12.87
CA TYR A 79 0.95 -2.70 14.25
C TYR A 79 2.13 -2.80 15.20
N ASP A 80 3.31 -3.15 14.67
CA ASP A 80 4.57 -3.32 15.43
C ASP A 80 5.56 -2.17 15.20
N PHE A 81 5.06 -1.01 14.75
CA PHE A 81 5.91 0.12 14.39
C PHE A 81 6.76 0.65 15.55
N GLN A 82 6.30 0.52 16.79
CA GLN A 82 7.05 0.98 17.96
C GLN A 82 8.36 0.20 18.15
N GLU A 83 8.33 -1.12 17.98
CA GLU A 83 9.52 -1.98 18.03
C GLU A 83 10.49 -1.61 16.89
N ILE A 84 9.95 -1.36 15.70
CA ILE A 84 10.72 -0.91 14.54
C ILE A 84 11.37 0.44 14.81
N ARG A 85 10.64 1.40 15.40
CA ARG A 85 11.17 2.72 15.79
C ARG A 85 12.36 2.63 16.74
N GLU A 86 12.25 1.82 17.78
CA GLU A 86 13.35 1.66 18.75
C GLU A 86 14.60 1.05 18.09
N ARG A 87 14.44 0.09 17.20
CA ARG A 87 15.54 -0.44 16.39
C ARG A 87 16.18 0.65 15.52
N LEU A 88 15.39 1.37 14.74
CA LEU A 88 15.87 2.45 13.86
C LEU A 88 16.63 3.53 14.65
N LYS A 89 16.16 3.92 15.85
CA LYS A 89 16.88 4.83 16.72
C LYS A 89 18.24 4.26 17.16
N SER A 90 18.30 2.96 17.48
CA SER A 90 19.57 2.30 17.85
C SER A 90 20.55 2.24 16.69
N ASP A 91 20.05 2.19 15.47
CA ASP A 91 20.82 2.20 14.22
C ASP A 91 21.24 3.62 13.78
N GLY A 92 20.82 4.66 14.55
CA GLY A 92 21.25 6.05 14.39
C GLY A 92 20.26 6.96 13.66
N HIS A 93 19.06 6.47 13.32
CA HIS A 93 18.03 7.32 12.71
C HIS A 93 17.40 8.30 13.72
N THR A 94 17.04 9.47 13.22
CA THR A 94 16.33 10.50 14.00
C THR A 94 14.90 10.61 13.48
N LEU A 95 13.93 10.11 14.25
CA LEU A 95 12.51 10.18 13.88
C LEU A 95 11.89 11.46 14.47
N LYS A 96 11.18 12.21 13.62
CA LYS A 96 10.59 13.52 13.93
C LYS A 96 9.11 13.44 14.31
N SER A 97 8.41 12.41 13.85
CA SER A 97 7.00 12.16 14.16
C SER A 97 6.83 10.97 15.10
N LEU A 98 5.62 10.76 15.59
CA LEU A 98 5.25 9.54 16.31
C LEU A 98 4.51 8.54 15.42
N THR A 99 4.45 8.81 14.10
CA THR A 99 3.72 7.98 13.16
C THR A 99 4.42 6.67 12.82
N ASP A 100 3.65 5.69 12.42
CA ASP A 100 4.10 4.47 11.77
C ASP A 100 4.63 4.74 10.34
N THR A 101 4.11 5.78 9.68
CA THR A 101 4.50 6.21 8.32
C THR A 101 6.01 6.48 8.22
N GLU A 102 6.59 7.21 9.18
CA GLU A 102 8.01 7.55 9.18
C GLU A 102 8.90 6.31 9.31
N THR A 103 8.44 5.28 10.02
CA THR A 103 9.19 4.02 10.15
C THR A 103 9.39 3.31 8.82
N ILE A 104 8.44 3.44 7.89
CA ILE A 104 8.54 2.82 6.57
C ILE A 104 9.66 3.49 5.75
N ILE A 105 9.78 4.82 5.85
CA ILE A 105 10.82 5.58 5.14
C ILE A 105 12.21 5.09 5.56
N HIS A 106 12.47 5.06 6.86
CA HIS A 106 13.78 4.67 7.39
C HIS A 106 14.08 3.18 7.21
N LEU A 107 13.06 2.30 7.32
CA LEU A 107 13.23 0.89 6.94
C LEU A 107 13.61 0.72 5.48
N PHE A 108 13.00 1.53 4.60
CA PHE A 108 13.34 1.49 3.17
C PHE A 108 14.76 2.01 2.91
N GLU A 109 15.27 2.97 3.68
CA GLU A 109 16.67 3.42 3.60
C GLU A 109 17.66 2.30 3.92
N GLU A 110 17.35 1.48 4.94
CA GLU A 110 18.21 0.37 5.37
C GLU A 110 18.13 -0.85 4.43
N GLU A 111 16.95 -1.23 4.02
CA GLU A 111 16.70 -2.54 3.42
C GLU A 111 16.11 -2.47 2.00
N GLY A 112 15.85 -1.26 1.50
CA GLY A 112 15.13 -1.10 0.25
C GLY A 112 13.72 -1.71 0.35
N ILE A 113 13.23 -2.27 -0.77
CA ILE A 113 11.87 -2.84 -0.84
C ILE A 113 11.71 -4.11 0.01
N ASP A 114 12.78 -4.75 0.43
CA ASP A 114 12.74 -5.93 1.30
C ASP A 114 12.16 -5.62 2.69
N CYS A 115 12.11 -4.35 3.08
CA CYS A 115 11.41 -3.85 4.26
C CYS A 115 9.95 -4.35 4.35
N LEU A 116 9.28 -4.59 3.21
CA LEU A 116 7.93 -5.14 3.14
C LEU A 116 7.77 -6.47 3.90
N LYS A 117 8.83 -7.28 3.97
CA LYS A 117 8.80 -8.58 4.64
C LYS A 117 8.68 -8.44 6.16
N GLN A 118 9.12 -7.30 6.70
CA GLN A 118 9.08 -7.00 8.13
C GLN A 118 7.80 -6.28 8.56
N LEU A 119 7.10 -5.61 7.63
CA LEU A 119 5.89 -4.88 7.98
C LEU A 119 4.75 -5.83 8.36
N ASN A 120 4.25 -5.68 9.57
CA ASN A 120 3.06 -6.35 10.07
C ASN A 120 1.93 -5.34 10.19
N GLY A 121 1.07 -5.30 9.17
CA GLY A 121 0.05 -4.27 9.10
C GLY A 121 -0.95 -4.47 7.96
N MET A 122 -1.83 -3.51 7.84
CA MET A 122 -2.74 -3.33 6.72
C MET A 122 -2.36 -2.04 6.00
N PHE A 123 -1.91 -2.12 4.74
CA PHE A 123 -1.38 -0.94 4.08
C PHE A 123 -1.48 -0.95 2.56
N ALA A 124 -1.51 0.25 2.02
CA ALA A 124 -1.14 0.57 0.66
C ALA A 124 -0.26 1.83 0.69
N PHE A 125 0.83 1.84 -0.03
CA PHE A 125 1.71 3.01 -0.11
C PHE A 125 2.24 3.26 -1.51
N ALA A 126 2.70 4.49 -1.72
CA ALA A 126 3.57 4.84 -2.83
C ALA A 126 4.81 5.55 -2.28
N LEU A 127 5.98 5.05 -2.66
CA LEU A 127 7.28 5.56 -2.25
C LEU A 127 8.10 5.96 -3.48
N TRP A 128 8.50 7.21 -3.53
CA TRP A 128 9.40 7.74 -4.55
C TRP A 128 10.83 7.82 -4.03
N ASP A 129 11.73 7.16 -4.72
CA ASP A 129 13.18 7.29 -4.51
C ASP A 129 13.77 8.19 -5.61
N GLY A 130 14.04 9.43 -5.25
CA GLY A 130 14.60 10.44 -6.15
C GLY A 130 16.04 10.16 -6.57
N ARG A 131 16.82 9.40 -5.76
CA ARG A 131 18.18 9.00 -6.08
C ARG A 131 18.21 7.95 -7.19
N GLN A 132 17.31 6.95 -7.08
CA GLN A 132 17.21 5.87 -8.07
C GLN A 132 16.23 6.19 -9.21
N GLN A 133 15.44 7.28 -9.10
CA GLN A 133 14.35 7.63 -10.03
C GLN A 133 13.37 6.45 -10.21
N LYS A 134 12.91 5.91 -9.07
CA LYS A 134 11.97 4.78 -9.00
C LYS A 134 10.79 5.10 -8.12
N LEU A 135 9.61 4.73 -8.58
CA LEU A 135 8.39 4.75 -7.80
C LEU A 135 8.00 3.31 -7.44
N TRP A 136 7.81 3.08 -6.15
CA TRP A 136 7.36 1.82 -5.59
C TRP A 136 5.92 1.95 -5.12
N LEU A 137 5.06 1.01 -5.51
CA LEU A 137 3.72 0.87 -4.96
C LEU A 137 3.67 -0.45 -4.18
N GLY A 138 3.36 -0.41 -2.90
CA GLY A 138 3.27 -1.61 -2.06
C GLY A 138 1.86 -1.83 -1.54
N ARG A 139 1.44 -3.11 -1.43
CA ARG A 139 0.15 -3.50 -0.87
C ARG A 139 0.30 -4.62 0.13
N ASP A 140 -0.43 -4.55 1.22
CA ASP A 140 -0.38 -5.52 2.32
C ASP A 140 -0.69 -6.95 1.89
N ARG A 141 -0.28 -7.92 2.73
CA ARG A 141 -0.36 -9.36 2.49
C ARG A 141 -1.74 -9.86 2.09
N LEU A 142 -2.80 -9.31 2.70
CA LEU A 142 -4.19 -9.73 2.46
C LEU A 142 -4.96 -8.77 1.55
N GLY A 143 -4.32 -7.64 1.14
CA GLY A 143 -4.94 -6.61 0.29
C GLY A 143 -6.09 -5.87 0.98
N ILE A 144 -5.98 -5.66 2.30
CA ILE A 144 -6.99 -4.96 3.11
C ILE A 144 -7.14 -3.52 2.64
N LYS A 145 -6.01 -2.84 2.36
CA LYS A 145 -6.07 -1.49 1.80
C LYS A 145 -6.12 -1.56 0.28
N PRO A 146 -7.02 -0.77 -0.35
CA PRO A 146 -7.14 -0.74 -1.79
C PRO A 146 -5.99 0.02 -2.45
N LEU A 147 -5.51 -0.49 -3.58
CA LEU A 147 -4.56 0.19 -4.45
C LEU A 147 -4.80 -0.22 -5.89
N ASN A 148 -5.09 0.77 -6.73
CA ASN A 148 -5.34 0.61 -8.14
C ASN A 148 -4.30 1.42 -8.94
N TYR A 149 -3.98 0.97 -10.15
CA TYR A 149 -3.08 1.68 -11.02
C TYR A 149 -3.52 1.59 -12.50
N TYR A 150 -3.26 2.65 -13.23
CA TYR A 150 -3.37 2.74 -14.68
C TYR A 150 -1.97 2.75 -15.30
N TRP A 151 -1.79 1.99 -16.37
CA TRP A 151 -0.54 1.96 -17.12
C TRP A 151 -0.82 1.90 -18.61
N ASP A 152 -0.21 2.79 -19.40
CA ASP A 152 -0.37 2.86 -20.86
C ASP A 152 0.97 2.75 -21.65
N GLY A 153 2.07 2.47 -20.94
CA GLY A 153 3.41 2.42 -21.52
C GLY A 153 4.19 3.73 -21.41
N ARG A 154 3.53 4.87 -21.06
CA ARG A 154 4.14 6.19 -20.96
C ARG A 154 3.99 6.82 -19.59
N GLN A 155 2.87 6.58 -18.93
CA GLN A 155 2.56 7.12 -17.61
C GLN A 155 1.97 6.05 -16.70
N LEU A 156 2.25 6.17 -15.43
CA LEU A 156 1.63 5.43 -14.35
C LEU A 156 0.78 6.40 -13.52
N VAL A 157 -0.51 6.12 -13.38
CA VAL A 157 -1.41 6.84 -12.47
C VAL A 157 -1.92 5.84 -11.43
N PHE A 158 -1.88 6.16 -10.15
CA PHE A 158 -2.34 5.26 -9.10
C PHE A 158 -3.22 5.98 -8.09
N ALA A 159 -4.11 5.23 -7.45
CA ALA A 159 -4.89 5.74 -6.32
C ALA A 159 -5.52 4.62 -5.49
N SER A 160 -5.94 4.98 -4.28
CA SER A 160 -6.80 4.13 -3.44
C SER A 160 -8.11 3.78 -4.13
N GLU A 161 -8.66 4.70 -4.94
CA GLU A 161 -9.94 4.52 -5.62
C GLU A 161 -9.85 4.86 -7.11
N ILE A 162 -10.53 4.05 -7.93
CA ILE A 162 -10.53 4.20 -9.40
C ILE A 162 -11.01 5.59 -9.84
N LYS A 163 -12.01 6.17 -9.15
CA LYS A 163 -12.52 7.48 -9.51
C LYS A 163 -11.47 8.58 -9.46
N ALA A 164 -10.48 8.47 -8.58
CA ALA A 164 -9.36 9.41 -8.54
C ALA A 164 -8.44 9.26 -9.76
N ILE A 165 -8.17 8.03 -10.19
CA ILE A 165 -7.44 7.77 -11.44
C ILE A 165 -8.18 8.39 -12.64
N LEU A 166 -9.51 8.31 -12.66
CA LEU A 166 -10.35 8.87 -13.71
C LEU A 166 -10.45 10.41 -13.68
N CYS A 167 -9.91 11.09 -12.67
CA CYS A 167 -9.78 12.55 -12.67
C CYS A 167 -8.72 13.01 -13.69
N ASP A 168 -7.77 12.15 -14.03
CA ASP A 168 -6.78 12.45 -15.06
C ASP A 168 -7.42 12.34 -16.46
N PRO A 169 -7.45 13.42 -17.25
CA PRO A 169 -8.06 13.43 -18.58
C PRO A 169 -7.33 12.51 -19.59
N ASP A 170 -6.05 12.20 -19.34
CA ASP A 170 -5.25 11.35 -20.21
C ASP A 170 -5.51 9.84 -19.96
N VAL A 171 -6.26 9.51 -18.90
CA VAL A 171 -6.61 8.12 -18.57
C VAL A 171 -7.77 7.65 -19.45
N SER A 172 -7.55 6.56 -20.20
CA SER A 172 -8.58 5.91 -21.00
C SER A 172 -9.70 5.31 -20.13
N ARG A 173 -10.95 5.57 -20.53
CA ARG A 173 -12.16 5.00 -19.90
C ARG A 173 -12.75 3.84 -20.72
N GLU A 174 -11.95 3.22 -21.56
CA GLU A 174 -12.37 2.07 -22.36
C GLU A 174 -12.79 0.90 -21.45
N ILE A 175 -13.98 0.35 -21.73
CA ILE A 175 -14.51 -0.79 -20.97
C ILE A 175 -13.77 -2.07 -21.37
N ASP A 176 -13.40 -2.84 -20.34
CA ASP A 176 -12.86 -4.19 -20.50
C ASP A 176 -14.03 -5.18 -20.60
N HIS A 177 -14.28 -5.71 -21.81
CA HIS A 177 -15.41 -6.61 -22.07
C HIS A 177 -15.25 -7.97 -21.35
N GLU A 178 -14.02 -8.44 -21.14
CA GLU A 178 -13.75 -9.66 -20.38
C GLU A 178 -14.09 -9.44 -18.90
N ALA A 179 -13.71 -8.28 -18.36
CA ALA A 179 -14.07 -7.90 -16.98
C ALA A 179 -15.59 -7.72 -16.82
N LEU A 180 -16.28 -7.22 -17.85
CA LEU A 180 -17.74 -7.12 -17.87
C LEU A 180 -18.40 -8.51 -17.84
N ASP A 181 -17.91 -9.46 -18.62
CA ASP A 181 -18.39 -10.84 -18.64
C ASP A 181 -18.17 -11.52 -17.27
N LEU A 182 -17.00 -11.34 -16.68
CA LEU A 182 -16.72 -11.80 -15.30
C LEU A 182 -17.70 -11.21 -14.29
N TYR A 183 -18.01 -9.91 -14.39
CA TYR A 183 -18.99 -9.27 -13.52
C TYR A 183 -20.38 -9.87 -13.66
N LEU A 184 -20.85 -10.08 -14.88
CA LEU A 184 -22.17 -10.65 -15.16
C LEU A 184 -22.27 -12.12 -14.69
N THR A 185 -21.16 -12.84 -14.68
CA THR A 185 -21.09 -14.24 -14.23
C THR A 185 -20.95 -14.37 -12.72
N LEU A 186 -20.08 -13.56 -12.10
CA LEU A 186 -19.65 -13.72 -10.70
C LEU A 186 -20.29 -12.69 -9.75
N ASN A 187 -20.98 -11.66 -10.26
CA ASN A 187 -21.45 -10.48 -9.55
C ASN A 187 -20.32 -9.61 -8.94
N TYR A 188 -19.08 -9.81 -9.33
CA TYR A 188 -17.91 -8.97 -9.01
C TYR A 188 -16.82 -9.14 -10.07
N ILE A 189 -15.88 -8.19 -10.10
CA ILE A 189 -14.71 -8.29 -10.97
C ILE A 189 -13.51 -8.74 -10.12
N PRO A 190 -12.97 -9.97 -10.35
CA PRO A 190 -11.82 -10.47 -9.59
C PRO A 190 -10.57 -9.63 -9.85
N ALA A 191 -9.68 -9.54 -8.86
CA ALA A 191 -8.36 -8.97 -9.06
C ALA A 191 -7.54 -9.85 -10.04
N PRO A 192 -6.67 -9.26 -10.86
CA PRO A 192 -6.28 -7.86 -10.90
C PRO A 192 -7.18 -6.95 -11.75
N TRP A 193 -8.24 -7.47 -12.38
CA TRP A 193 -9.07 -6.71 -13.30
C TRP A 193 -9.92 -5.65 -12.62
N THR A 194 -10.26 -4.63 -13.42
CA THR A 194 -11.31 -3.66 -13.13
C THR A 194 -12.20 -3.55 -14.35
N ILE A 195 -13.29 -2.78 -14.28
CA ILE A 195 -14.16 -2.54 -15.44
C ILE A 195 -13.45 -1.77 -16.57
N PHE A 196 -12.33 -1.09 -16.29
CA PHE A 196 -11.57 -0.33 -17.26
C PHE A 196 -10.34 -1.11 -17.75
N LYS A 197 -10.10 -1.12 -19.06
CA LYS A 197 -9.12 -1.97 -19.76
C LYS A 197 -7.69 -1.85 -19.23
N ASN A 198 -7.22 -0.65 -18.92
CA ASN A 198 -5.84 -0.39 -18.51
C ASN A 198 -5.71 -0.04 -17.01
N ILE A 199 -6.80 -0.17 -16.25
CA ILE A 199 -6.75 0.00 -14.80
C ILE A 199 -6.74 -1.38 -14.14
N ARG A 200 -5.79 -1.61 -13.25
CA ARG A 200 -5.63 -2.88 -12.53
C ARG A 200 -5.60 -2.64 -11.02
N LYS A 201 -6.05 -3.62 -10.27
CA LYS A 201 -5.82 -3.70 -8.81
C LYS A 201 -4.44 -4.28 -8.58
N LEU A 202 -3.60 -3.64 -7.78
CA LEU A 202 -2.37 -4.30 -7.30
C LEU A 202 -2.76 -5.49 -6.44
N MET A 203 -2.15 -6.66 -6.72
CA MET A 203 -2.49 -7.90 -6.00
C MET A 203 -2.09 -7.82 -4.53
N PRO A 204 -2.81 -8.53 -3.62
CA PRO A 204 -2.35 -8.71 -2.24
C PRO A 204 -0.93 -9.27 -2.19
N GLY A 205 -0.16 -8.89 -1.16
CA GLY A 205 1.20 -9.39 -0.97
C GLY A 205 2.18 -9.04 -2.10
N SER A 206 1.88 -7.99 -2.86
CA SER A 206 2.67 -7.61 -4.04
C SER A 206 3.10 -6.14 -3.99
N TYR A 207 4.16 -5.86 -4.73
CA TYR A 207 4.57 -4.50 -5.03
C TYR A 207 4.77 -4.30 -6.53
N LEU A 208 4.63 -3.06 -6.98
CA LEU A 208 4.96 -2.61 -8.33
C LEU A 208 6.14 -1.65 -8.24
N VAL A 209 7.12 -1.81 -9.11
CA VAL A 209 8.17 -0.81 -9.33
C VAL A 209 8.05 -0.22 -10.72
N ALA A 210 8.06 1.12 -10.77
CA ALA A 210 8.07 1.89 -12.00
C ALA A 210 9.37 2.67 -12.12
N LYS A 211 10.03 2.56 -13.27
CA LYS A 211 11.27 3.24 -13.63
C LYS A 211 11.32 3.51 -15.12
N LYS A 212 12.31 4.29 -15.57
CA LYS A 212 12.52 4.46 -17.01
C LYS A 212 12.70 3.10 -17.68
N GLY A 213 11.83 2.82 -18.65
CA GLY A 213 11.76 1.52 -19.34
C GLY A 213 10.55 0.67 -19.01
N GLY A 214 9.74 1.06 -18.01
CA GLY A 214 8.45 0.40 -17.76
C GLY A 214 8.16 0.11 -16.29
N ILE A 215 7.21 -0.79 -16.10
CA ILE A 215 6.79 -1.27 -14.77
C ILE A 215 7.06 -2.77 -14.64
N SER A 216 7.31 -3.23 -13.40
CA SER A 216 7.26 -4.64 -13.04
C SER A 216 6.44 -4.82 -11.76
N VAL A 217 5.74 -5.96 -11.66
CA VAL A 217 4.96 -6.34 -10.46
C VAL A 217 5.55 -7.62 -9.92
N GLU A 218 5.82 -7.65 -8.62
CA GLU A 218 6.43 -8.78 -7.93
C GLU A 218 5.65 -9.12 -6.67
N THR A 219 5.59 -10.41 -6.34
CA THR A 219 4.95 -10.91 -5.11
C THR A 219 6.02 -11.09 -4.03
N TYR A 220 5.87 -10.39 -2.89
CA TYR A 220 6.78 -10.54 -1.76
C TYR A 220 6.24 -11.52 -0.70
N TRP A 221 4.95 -11.81 -0.75
CA TRP A 221 4.29 -12.73 0.17
C TRP A 221 3.08 -13.40 -0.48
N ASP A 222 2.90 -14.69 -0.20
CA ASP A 222 1.72 -15.46 -0.56
C ASP A 222 1.34 -16.40 0.59
N ILE A 223 0.11 -16.91 0.58
CA ILE A 223 -0.36 -17.85 1.59
C ILE A 223 0.45 -19.16 1.45
N PRO A 224 1.19 -19.58 2.49
CA PRO A 224 1.93 -20.82 2.44
C PRO A 224 0.97 -22.02 2.37
N VAL A 225 0.75 -22.54 1.17
CA VAL A 225 -0.03 -23.77 0.98
C VAL A 225 0.89 -24.96 1.20
N GLY A 226 0.79 -25.59 2.37
CA GLY A 226 1.54 -26.81 2.67
C GLY A 226 1.14 -27.95 1.73
N THR A 227 2.06 -28.37 0.88
CA THR A 227 1.85 -29.45 -0.08
C THR A 227 2.05 -30.85 0.52
N GLU A 228 2.63 -30.97 1.72
CA GLU A 228 3.16 -32.25 2.21
C GLU A 228 2.29 -33.03 3.19
N GLN A 229 1.11 -32.57 3.62
CA GLN A 229 0.35 -33.27 4.69
C GLN A 229 -1.15 -33.50 4.39
N ARG A 230 -1.62 -33.32 3.16
CA ARG A 230 -3.04 -33.52 2.86
C ARG A 230 -3.51 -34.98 2.79
N GLU A 231 -2.62 -35.93 2.50
CA GLU A 231 -3.06 -37.31 2.26
C GLU A 231 -3.36 -38.12 3.54
N ASN A 232 -2.82 -37.75 4.69
CA ASN A 232 -2.98 -38.56 5.94
C ASN A 232 -3.99 -38.01 6.95
N ARG A 233 -4.65 -36.88 6.71
CA ARG A 233 -5.57 -36.26 7.71
C ARG A 233 -7.06 -36.42 7.45
N LEU A 234 -7.46 -37.00 6.34
CA LEU A 234 -8.88 -37.10 5.98
C LEU A 234 -9.62 -38.30 6.61
N THR A 235 -8.92 -39.20 7.31
CA THR A 235 -9.52 -40.44 7.83
C THR A 235 -9.43 -40.67 9.34
N GLY A 236 -8.84 -39.76 10.10
CA GLY A 236 -8.77 -39.85 11.56
C GLY A 236 -8.88 -38.47 12.21
N GLY A 237 -9.81 -38.28 13.12
CA GLY A 237 -9.86 -37.07 13.95
C GLY A 237 -8.54 -36.89 14.69
N ALA A 238 -8.02 -35.65 14.77
CA ALA A 238 -6.81 -35.34 15.53
C ALA A 238 -6.99 -35.79 16.99
N PRO A 239 -5.97 -36.34 17.65
CA PRO A 239 -6.01 -36.68 19.05
C PRO A 239 -6.49 -35.49 19.90
N LEU A 240 -7.23 -35.76 20.97
CA LEU A 240 -7.83 -34.72 21.84
C LEU A 240 -6.77 -33.76 22.42
N GLU A 241 -5.56 -34.27 22.70
CA GLU A 241 -4.43 -33.46 23.17
C GLU A 241 -3.92 -32.47 22.10
N GLU A 242 -3.73 -32.92 20.86
CA GLU A 242 -3.35 -32.06 19.73
C GLU A 242 -4.40 -30.97 19.48
N THR A 243 -5.70 -31.33 19.64
CA THR A 243 -6.82 -30.36 19.48
C THR A 243 -6.81 -29.30 20.58
N ARG A 244 -6.44 -29.69 21.81
CA ARG A 244 -6.36 -28.75 22.94
C ARG A 244 -5.18 -27.78 22.78
N ASP A 245 -4.02 -28.27 22.41
CA ASP A 245 -2.82 -27.46 22.12
C ASP A 245 -3.08 -26.49 20.97
N PHE A 246 -3.70 -26.96 19.88
CA PHE A 246 -4.10 -26.11 18.76
C PHE A 246 -5.05 -24.98 19.19
N LYS A 247 -6.07 -25.27 20.02
CA LYS A 247 -6.99 -24.24 20.51
C LYS A 247 -6.29 -23.19 21.38
N GLN A 248 -5.40 -23.61 22.28
CA GLN A 248 -4.66 -22.69 23.13
C GLN A 248 -3.75 -21.79 22.29
N ARG A 249 -3.04 -22.36 21.32
CA ARG A 249 -2.19 -21.62 20.40
C ARG A 249 -2.98 -20.66 19.52
N LEU A 250 -4.13 -21.07 18.99
CA LEU A 250 -5.02 -20.19 18.22
C LEU A 250 -5.52 -19.03 19.07
N TYR A 251 -5.92 -19.31 20.32
CA TYR A 251 -6.38 -18.27 21.25
C TYR A 251 -5.29 -17.23 21.52
N ALA A 252 -4.09 -17.66 21.85
CA ALA A 252 -2.95 -16.76 22.08
C ALA A 252 -2.60 -15.92 20.85
N LEU A 253 -2.68 -16.50 19.64
CA LEU A 253 -2.44 -15.77 18.39
C LEU A 253 -3.52 -14.71 18.14
N LEU A 254 -4.79 -15.04 18.41
CA LEU A 254 -5.89 -14.09 18.25
C LEU A 254 -5.84 -12.96 19.27
N GLU A 255 -5.55 -13.28 20.55
CA GLU A 255 -5.39 -12.29 21.62
C GLU A 255 -4.27 -11.32 21.27
N GLY A 256 -3.07 -11.79 20.97
CA GLY A 256 -1.96 -10.93 20.57
C GLY A 256 -2.19 -10.17 19.26
N ALA A 257 -3.01 -10.71 18.34
CA ALA A 257 -3.39 -9.97 17.14
C ALA A 257 -4.36 -8.82 17.45
N VAL A 258 -5.29 -9.01 18.40
CA VAL A 258 -6.20 -7.94 18.86
C VAL A 258 -5.44 -6.87 19.61
N GLU A 259 -4.60 -7.24 20.58
CA GLU A 259 -3.81 -6.31 21.40
C GLU A 259 -3.00 -5.33 20.56
N ARG A 260 -2.28 -5.84 19.52
CA ARG A 260 -1.50 -4.99 18.62
C ARG A 260 -2.32 -3.98 17.81
N ARG A 261 -3.64 -4.20 17.68
CA ARG A 261 -4.56 -3.31 16.94
C ARG A 261 -5.30 -2.30 17.80
N LEU A 262 -5.05 -2.30 19.11
CA LEU A 262 -5.68 -1.36 20.06
C LEU A 262 -4.88 -0.05 20.20
N ILE A 263 -3.81 0.12 19.43
CA ILE A 263 -2.99 1.34 19.47
C ILE A 263 -3.69 2.44 18.67
N SER A 264 -4.04 3.52 19.36
CA SER A 264 -4.51 4.77 18.74
C SER A 264 -4.28 5.92 19.72
N ASP A 265 -4.22 7.16 19.23
CA ASP A 265 -4.17 8.38 20.04
C ASP A 265 -5.59 8.87 20.42
#